data_59400a72824ac79568b24fec05a15359
#
_entry.id   59400a72824ac79568b24fec05a15359
#
_cell.length_a   1.000
_cell.length_b   1.000
_cell.length_c   1.000
_cell.angle_alpha   90.00
_cell.angle_beta   90.00
_cell.angle_gamma   90.00
#
_symmetry.space_group_name_H-M   'P 1'
#
loop_
_entity.id
_entity.type
_entity.pdbx_description
1 polymer ?
#
loop_
_entity_poly.entity_id
_entity_poly.type
_entity_poly.pdbx_seq_one_letter_code
_entity_poly.pdbx_strand_id
1 'polypeptide(L)'
;LYGDKTCSYNDAMLERCHVCKGKEHQVSDEVMLESRDTKDAERFAQVEAIEAMSPEEKFAFFQKELSKCIRCNACRNVCPACSCRKCVFDSTKYDTAQKANVTSFEEKMFHIIRAFHVAGRCTDCGECSRVCPQGIRLHLFNPKFIKDINELYGEYQAGADSTSRGPLTNFTFEDAEP
;
A
#
# COMPACT_ATOMS: atom_id res chain seq x y z
N LEU A 1 -3.46 11.22 29.98
CA LEU A 1 -2.86 12.53 30.21
C LEU A 1 -1.35 12.37 30.20
N TYR A 2 -0.70 12.76 29.10
CA TYR A 2 0.74 12.55 28.89
C TYR A 2 1.56 13.80 29.24
N GLY A 3 1.23 14.51 30.32
CA GLY A 3 1.98 15.66 30.80
C GLY A 3 2.01 16.84 29.82
N ASP A 4 2.59 17.95 30.25
CA ASP A 4 2.64 19.22 29.50
C ASP A 4 3.79 19.29 28.46
N LYS A 5 4.08 18.17 27.76
CA LYS A 5 5.08 18.16 26.70
C LYS A 5 4.45 18.64 25.40
N THR A 6 4.86 19.82 24.95
CA THR A 6 4.57 20.28 23.58
C THR A 6 5.63 19.77 22.62
N CYS A 7 5.21 19.20 21.49
CA CYS A 7 6.08 18.84 20.39
C CYS A 7 5.62 19.55 19.12
N SER A 8 6.52 19.71 18.15
CA SER A 8 6.13 20.17 16.84
C SER A 8 5.19 19.14 16.20
N TYR A 9 4.21 19.61 15.43
CA TYR A 9 3.34 18.73 14.66
C TYR A 9 4.15 17.82 13.72
N ASN A 10 5.17 18.36 13.08
CA ASN A 10 6.03 17.59 12.19
C ASN A 10 6.79 16.47 12.93
N ASP A 11 7.17 16.69 14.18
CA ASP A 11 7.85 15.68 15.00
C ASP A 11 6.89 14.58 15.48
N ALA A 12 5.59 14.88 15.55
CA ALA A 12 4.56 13.94 15.96
C ALA A 12 3.98 13.14 14.79
N MET A 13 4.18 13.59 13.55
CA MET A 13 3.68 12.90 12.37
C MET A 13 4.47 11.62 12.07
N LEU A 14 3.75 10.61 11.57
CA LEU A 14 4.39 9.44 10.99
C LEU A 14 5.09 9.81 9.68
N GLU A 15 6.24 9.22 9.42
CA GLU A 15 7.06 9.46 8.21
C GLU A 15 6.22 9.46 6.93
N ARG A 16 5.34 8.46 6.77
CA ARG A 16 4.45 8.35 5.61
C ARG A 16 3.42 9.49 5.48
N CYS A 17 3.11 10.18 6.59
CA CYS A 17 2.17 11.30 6.55
C CYS A 17 2.80 12.58 5.97
N HIS A 18 4.14 12.68 5.99
CA HIS A 18 4.85 13.81 5.38
C HIS A 18 4.74 13.83 3.85
N VAL A 19 4.52 12.67 3.22
CA VAL A 19 4.42 12.49 1.76
C VAL A 19 3.00 12.11 1.31
N CYS A 20 2.02 12.21 2.20
CA CYS A 20 0.63 11.82 1.93
C CYS A 20 -0.03 12.77 0.94
N LYS A 21 -0.66 12.21 -0.10
CA LYS A 21 -1.45 12.97 -1.09
C LYS A 21 -2.90 13.19 -0.68
N GLY A 22 -3.41 12.46 0.31
CA GLY A 22 -4.77 12.61 0.84
C GLY A 22 -4.88 13.76 1.83
N LYS A 23 -4.66 14.98 1.39
CA LYS A 23 -4.63 16.18 2.24
C LYS A 23 -6.00 16.81 2.45
N GLU A 24 -6.89 16.65 1.47
CA GLU A 24 -8.16 17.34 1.44
C GLU A 24 -9.29 16.45 1.95
N HIS A 25 -10.17 17.03 2.73
CA HIS A 25 -11.36 16.35 3.19
C HIS A 25 -12.41 16.36 2.08
N GLN A 26 -12.80 15.19 1.60
CA GLN A 26 -13.84 15.06 0.55
C GLN A 26 -15.25 15.32 1.10
N VAL A 27 -15.47 14.92 2.35
CA VAL A 27 -16.73 15.18 3.07
C VAL A 27 -16.38 15.57 4.50
N SER A 28 -16.81 16.76 4.94
CA SER A 28 -16.60 17.25 6.29
C SER A 28 -17.73 18.20 6.67
N ASP A 29 -18.15 18.14 7.93
CA ASP A 29 -19.12 19.10 8.48
C ASP A 29 -18.43 20.40 8.90
N GLU A 30 -17.18 20.29 9.40
CA GLU A 30 -16.37 21.43 9.82
C GLU A 30 -14.88 21.15 9.59
N VAL A 31 -14.14 22.13 9.12
CA VAL A 31 -12.69 22.08 8.93
C VAL A 31 -12.03 23.07 9.90
N MET A 32 -11.36 22.56 10.91
CA MET A 32 -10.75 23.38 11.97
C MET A 32 -9.38 23.94 11.59
N LEU A 33 -8.68 23.29 10.69
CA LEU A 33 -7.32 23.67 10.25
C LEU A 33 -7.21 23.55 8.73
N GLU A 34 -6.47 24.47 8.13
CA GLU A 34 -6.15 24.40 6.71
C GLU A 34 -5.27 23.18 6.40
N SER A 35 -5.39 22.66 5.16
CA SER A 35 -4.55 21.57 4.69
C SER A 35 -3.08 21.98 4.66
N ARG A 36 -2.17 21.03 4.91
CA ARG A 36 -0.74 21.31 5.01
C ARG A 36 0.00 20.89 3.75
N ASP A 37 1.09 21.61 3.47
CA ASP A 37 2.01 21.18 2.43
C ASP A 37 2.72 19.89 2.81
N THR A 38 2.83 18.97 1.87
CA THR A 38 3.56 17.73 2.00
C THR A 38 4.84 17.77 1.16
N LYS A 39 5.84 17.00 1.59
CA LYS A 39 7.11 16.86 0.87
C LYS A 39 6.96 15.83 -0.24
N ASP A 40 6.41 16.22 -1.38
CA ASP A 40 6.16 15.31 -2.50
C ASP A 40 7.43 14.71 -3.11
N ALA A 41 8.53 15.44 -3.06
CA ALA A 41 9.80 15.04 -3.69
C ALA A 41 10.42 13.75 -3.15
N GLU A 42 10.04 13.31 -1.95
CA GLU A 42 10.62 12.12 -1.31
C GLU A 42 9.68 10.91 -1.28
N ARG A 43 8.47 11.03 -1.88
CA ARG A 43 7.43 10.01 -1.78
C ARG A 43 7.90 8.62 -2.22
N PHE A 44 8.68 8.53 -3.27
CA PHE A 44 9.14 7.29 -3.86
C PHE A 44 10.60 6.94 -3.57
N ALA A 45 11.29 7.72 -2.74
CA ALA A 45 12.72 7.52 -2.48
C ALA A 45 13.09 6.10 -2.04
N GLN A 46 12.27 5.47 -1.19
CA GLN A 46 12.49 4.08 -0.76
C GLN A 46 12.25 3.07 -1.89
N VAL A 47 11.28 3.32 -2.76
CA VAL A 47 11.02 2.49 -3.94
C VAL A 47 12.19 2.58 -4.90
N GLU A 48 12.68 3.78 -5.19
CA GLU A 48 13.81 4.04 -6.08
C GLU A 48 15.10 3.40 -5.56
N ALA A 49 15.34 3.45 -4.26
CA ALA A 49 16.47 2.75 -3.65
C ALA A 49 16.40 1.22 -3.88
N ILE A 50 15.20 0.63 -3.83
CA ILE A 50 15.01 -0.80 -4.13
C ILE A 50 15.14 -1.06 -5.63
N GLU A 51 14.64 -0.16 -6.48
CA GLU A 51 14.76 -0.27 -7.94
C GLU A 51 16.23 -0.23 -8.42
N ALA A 52 17.08 0.48 -7.71
CA ALA A 52 18.51 0.55 -8.00
C ALA A 52 19.30 -0.72 -7.63
N MET A 53 18.73 -1.62 -6.81
CA MET A 53 19.37 -2.90 -6.47
C MET A 53 19.43 -3.84 -7.68
N SER A 54 20.40 -4.76 -7.67
CA SER A 54 20.43 -5.88 -8.64
C SER A 54 19.24 -6.82 -8.44
N PRO A 55 18.87 -7.65 -9.41
CA PRO A 55 17.81 -8.65 -9.26
C PRO A 55 18.03 -9.59 -8.06
N GLU A 56 19.28 -10.00 -7.82
CA GLU A 56 19.67 -10.88 -6.73
C GLU A 56 19.48 -10.19 -5.37
N GLU A 57 19.89 -8.92 -5.25
CA GLU A 57 19.71 -8.12 -4.04
C GLU A 57 18.24 -7.87 -3.74
N LYS A 58 17.42 -7.52 -4.77
CA LYS A 58 15.97 -7.40 -4.62
C LYS A 58 15.34 -8.68 -4.11
N PHE A 59 15.71 -9.81 -4.71
CA PHE A 59 15.19 -11.11 -4.31
C PHE A 59 15.54 -11.42 -2.85
N ALA A 60 16.81 -11.25 -2.48
CA ALA A 60 17.29 -11.47 -1.11
C ALA A 60 16.59 -10.54 -0.10
N PHE A 61 16.41 -9.26 -0.45
CA PHE A 61 15.71 -8.28 0.37
C PHE A 61 14.27 -8.72 0.66
N PHE A 62 13.49 -9.02 -0.38
CA PHE A 62 12.11 -9.45 -0.22
C PHE A 62 11.99 -10.82 0.44
N GLN A 63 12.89 -11.74 0.16
CA GLN A 63 12.93 -13.02 0.85
C GLN A 63 13.11 -12.84 2.34
N LYS A 64 14.08 -12.02 2.77
CA LYS A 64 14.36 -11.72 4.17
C LYS A 64 13.17 -11.05 4.87
N GLU A 65 12.54 -10.07 4.21
CA GLU A 65 11.40 -9.36 4.79
C GLU A 65 10.18 -10.28 4.91
N LEU A 66 9.83 -11.00 3.85
CA LEU A 66 8.60 -11.79 3.82
C LEU A 66 8.68 -13.09 4.60
N SER A 67 9.88 -13.65 4.82
CA SER A 67 10.06 -14.85 5.65
C SER A 67 9.64 -14.68 7.11
N LYS A 68 9.51 -13.43 7.58
CA LYS A 68 9.01 -13.10 8.92
C LYS A 68 7.49 -13.31 9.05
N CYS A 69 6.77 -13.50 7.95
CA CYS A 69 5.31 -13.50 7.93
C CYS A 69 4.73 -14.74 8.62
N ILE A 70 3.85 -14.51 9.59
CA ILE A 70 3.10 -15.56 10.30
C ILE A 70 1.68 -15.77 9.77
N ARG A 71 1.33 -15.18 8.63
CA ARG A 71 0.02 -15.31 7.99
C ARG A 71 -1.17 -14.94 8.88
N CYS A 72 -1.02 -13.95 9.76
CA CYS A 72 -2.09 -13.49 10.65
C CYS A 72 -3.21 -12.72 9.95
N ASN A 73 -3.02 -12.32 8.70
CA ASN A 73 -3.95 -11.53 7.87
C ASN A 73 -4.25 -10.10 8.40
N ALA A 74 -3.58 -9.61 9.44
CA ALA A 74 -3.81 -8.27 9.98
C ALA A 74 -3.68 -7.19 8.89
N CYS A 75 -2.67 -7.28 8.02
CA CYS A 75 -2.46 -6.35 6.90
C CYS A 75 -3.59 -6.37 5.87
N ARG A 76 -4.28 -7.49 5.68
CA ARG A 76 -5.45 -7.62 4.83
C ARG A 76 -6.68 -7.00 5.49
N ASN A 77 -6.88 -7.29 6.76
CA ASN A 77 -8.08 -6.90 7.49
C ASN A 77 -8.14 -5.39 7.76
N VAL A 78 -7.00 -4.72 7.90
CA VAL A 78 -6.94 -3.26 8.12
C VAL A 78 -7.04 -2.46 6.83
N CYS A 79 -6.81 -3.09 5.68
CA CYS A 79 -6.67 -2.37 4.41
C CYS A 79 -8.03 -1.95 3.83
N PRO A 80 -8.29 -0.64 3.63
CA PRO A 80 -9.56 -0.16 3.06
C PRO A 80 -9.78 -0.63 1.62
N ALA A 81 -8.71 -0.94 0.88
CA ALA A 81 -8.81 -1.46 -0.48
C ALA A 81 -9.11 -2.96 -0.56
N CYS A 82 -9.03 -3.71 0.56
CA CYS A 82 -9.36 -5.13 0.63
C CYS A 82 -10.85 -5.35 0.93
N SER A 83 -11.73 -4.93 0.03
CA SER A 83 -13.20 -4.93 0.19
C SER A 83 -13.93 -6.14 -0.40
N CYS A 84 -13.22 -7.19 -0.81
CA CYS A 84 -13.82 -8.37 -1.42
C CYS A 84 -14.72 -9.11 -0.43
N ARG A 85 -15.96 -9.46 -0.84
CA ARG A 85 -16.88 -10.27 -0.02
C ARG A 85 -16.33 -11.67 0.27
N LYS A 86 -15.59 -12.24 -0.68
CA LYS A 86 -14.89 -13.52 -0.55
C LYS A 86 -13.49 -13.35 -1.10
N CYS A 87 -12.52 -13.52 -0.26
CA CYS A 87 -11.12 -13.41 -0.65
C CYS A 87 -10.63 -14.70 -1.30
N VAL A 88 -9.80 -14.61 -2.34
CA VAL A 88 -9.17 -15.77 -2.97
C VAL A 88 -8.35 -16.59 -1.97
N PHE A 89 -7.74 -15.94 -0.98
CA PHE A 89 -6.96 -16.58 0.07
C PHE A 89 -7.80 -17.33 1.12
N ASP A 90 -9.11 -17.17 1.11
CA ASP A 90 -10.05 -17.91 1.97
C ASP A 90 -10.74 -19.04 1.20
N SER A 91 -10.39 -19.25 -0.06
CA SER A 91 -10.98 -20.29 -0.89
C SER A 91 -10.31 -21.65 -0.64
N THR A 92 -11.11 -22.66 -0.38
CA THR A 92 -10.64 -24.06 -0.27
C THR A 92 -10.30 -24.71 -1.62
N LYS A 93 -10.59 -24.03 -2.74
CA LYS A 93 -10.33 -24.54 -4.09
C LYS A 93 -8.88 -24.33 -4.57
N TYR A 94 -8.14 -23.45 -3.92
CA TYR A 94 -6.79 -23.04 -4.34
C TYR A 94 -5.80 -23.30 -3.22
N ASP A 95 -5.22 -24.48 -3.17
CA ASP A 95 -4.32 -24.93 -2.10
C ASP A 95 -3.07 -24.06 -1.94
N THR A 96 -2.58 -23.46 -3.02
CA THR A 96 -1.37 -22.60 -3.03
C THR A 96 -1.54 -21.28 -2.30
N ALA A 97 -2.76 -20.85 -2.03
CA ALA A 97 -3.05 -19.58 -1.35
C ALA A 97 -3.59 -19.77 0.07
N GLN A 98 -3.79 -21.01 0.51
CA GLN A 98 -4.35 -21.31 1.81
C GLN A 98 -3.34 -21.11 2.95
N LYS A 99 -3.90 -20.87 4.13
CA LYS A 99 -3.19 -20.60 5.38
C LYS A 99 -2.42 -21.82 5.94
N ALA A 100 -2.58 -23.00 5.33
CA ALA A 100 -2.19 -24.27 5.91
C ALA A 100 -0.69 -24.59 5.83
N ASN A 101 0.01 -24.07 4.82
CA ASN A 101 1.44 -24.31 4.64
C ASN A 101 2.17 -22.96 4.62
N VAL A 102 3.08 -22.77 5.58
CA VAL A 102 3.88 -21.55 5.69
C VAL A 102 5.24 -21.84 5.06
N THR A 103 5.30 -21.88 3.74
CA THR A 103 6.56 -21.94 3.01
C THR A 103 7.00 -20.55 2.56
N SER A 104 8.29 -20.35 2.37
CA SER A 104 8.84 -19.06 1.89
C SER A 104 8.28 -18.64 0.52
N PHE A 105 7.88 -19.60 -0.29
CA PHE A 105 7.22 -19.37 -1.58
C PHE A 105 5.79 -18.84 -1.40
N GLU A 106 4.99 -19.50 -0.58
CA GLU A 106 3.60 -19.12 -0.30
C GLU A 106 3.49 -17.74 0.34
N GLU A 107 4.42 -17.40 1.23
CA GLU A 107 4.52 -16.08 1.83
C GLU A 107 4.71 -14.97 0.78
N LYS A 108 5.65 -15.19 -0.15
CA LYS A 108 5.90 -14.25 -1.23
C LYS A 108 4.67 -14.13 -2.14
N MET A 109 4.09 -15.24 -2.55
CA MET A 109 2.90 -15.27 -3.41
C MET A 109 1.72 -14.57 -2.76
N PHE A 110 1.49 -14.78 -1.47
CA PHE A 110 0.44 -14.08 -0.73
C PHE A 110 0.60 -12.56 -0.81
N HIS A 111 1.80 -12.05 -0.51
CA HIS A 111 2.03 -10.61 -0.47
C HIS A 111 2.05 -9.98 -1.87
N ILE A 112 2.63 -10.66 -2.86
CA ILE A 112 2.64 -10.21 -4.25
C ILE A 112 1.23 -10.15 -4.82
N ILE A 113 0.45 -11.24 -4.71
CA ILE A 113 -0.92 -11.28 -5.20
C ILE A 113 -1.77 -10.22 -4.50
N ARG A 114 -1.61 -10.05 -3.18
CA ARG A 114 -2.31 -9.02 -2.45
C ARG A 114 -1.97 -7.62 -2.96
N ALA A 115 -0.70 -7.34 -3.23
CA ALA A 115 -0.26 -6.05 -3.77
C ALA A 115 -0.88 -5.78 -5.15
N PHE A 116 -0.90 -6.77 -6.04
CA PHE A 116 -1.61 -6.68 -7.32
C PHE A 116 -3.11 -6.41 -7.16
N HIS A 117 -3.78 -7.10 -6.23
CA HIS A 117 -5.21 -6.90 -6.00
C HIS A 117 -5.58 -5.50 -5.50
N VAL A 118 -4.66 -4.79 -4.86
CA VAL A 118 -4.89 -3.42 -4.40
C VAL A 118 -4.21 -2.36 -5.28
N ALA A 119 -3.51 -2.76 -6.34
CA ALA A 119 -2.94 -1.84 -7.33
C ALA A 119 -4.04 -0.92 -7.89
N GLY A 120 -3.76 0.36 -8.04
CA GLY A 120 -4.72 1.38 -8.47
C GLY A 120 -5.83 1.72 -7.47
N ARG A 121 -5.92 1.00 -6.33
CA ARG A 121 -6.89 1.28 -5.25
C ARG A 121 -6.21 1.63 -3.93
N CYS A 122 -4.89 1.48 -3.86
CA CYS A 122 -4.11 1.77 -2.67
C CYS A 122 -4.06 3.28 -2.42
N THR A 123 -4.47 3.69 -1.21
CA THR A 123 -4.43 5.09 -0.75
C THR A 123 -3.09 5.50 -0.16
N ASP A 124 -2.09 4.61 -0.17
CA ASP A 124 -0.75 4.84 0.39
C ASP A 124 -0.72 5.14 1.90
N CYS A 125 -1.70 4.67 2.63
CA CYS A 125 -1.83 4.96 4.06
C CYS A 125 -0.80 4.25 4.96
N GLY A 126 -0.08 3.23 4.48
CA GLY A 126 0.94 2.49 5.21
C GLY A 126 0.43 1.61 6.36
N GLU A 127 -0.88 1.52 6.59
CA GLU A 127 -1.46 0.76 7.70
C GLU A 127 -1.13 -0.74 7.67
N CYS A 128 -0.94 -1.30 6.47
CA CYS A 128 -0.53 -2.70 6.33
C CYS A 128 0.83 -3.00 6.99
N SER A 129 1.77 -2.04 6.96
CA SER A 129 3.05 -2.18 7.69
C SER A 129 2.90 -1.88 9.18
N ARG A 130 2.12 -0.86 9.54
CA ARG A 130 1.92 -0.45 10.93
C ARG A 130 1.29 -1.56 11.78
N VAL A 131 0.31 -2.26 11.22
CA VAL A 131 -0.43 -3.32 11.92
C VAL A 131 0.32 -4.65 11.97
N CYS A 132 1.42 -4.79 11.19
CA CYS A 132 2.15 -6.04 11.11
C CYS A 132 2.90 -6.35 12.42
N PRO A 133 2.56 -7.43 13.16
CA PRO A 133 3.23 -7.76 14.42
C PRO A 133 4.69 -8.20 14.22
N GLN A 134 5.06 -8.55 12.97
CA GLN A 134 6.43 -8.93 12.60
C GLN A 134 7.25 -7.77 12.03
N GLY A 135 6.70 -6.56 12.00
CA GLY A 135 7.39 -5.37 11.50
C GLY A 135 7.76 -5.43 10.01
N ILE A 136 7.02 -6.20 9.20
CA ILE A 136 7.28 -6.30 7.77
C ILE A 136 6.85 -5.00 7.08
N ARG A 137 7.76 -4.43 6.26
CA ARG A 137 7.50 -3.20 5.50
C ARG A 137 6.65 -3.45 4.25
N LEU A 138 5.43 -3.94 4.44
CA LEU A 138 4.52 -4.34 3.36
C LEU A 138 4.10 -3.18 2.45
N HIS A 139 4.10 -1.96 2.99
CA HIS A 139 3.75 -0.78 2.19
C HIS A 139 4.72 -0.55 1.03
N LEU A 140 5.96 -1.03 1.07
CA LEU A 140 6.94 -0.84 -0.02
C LEU A 140 6.50 -1.47 -1.35
N PHE A 141 5.67 -2.49 -1.33
CA PHE A 141 5.09 -3.06 -2.55
C PHE A 141 4.07 -2.12 -3.21
N ASN A 142 3.24 -1.47 -2.40
CA ASN A 142 2.14 -0.66 -2.91
C ASN A 142 2.62 0.65 -3.56
N PRO A 143 3.54 1.46 -2.98
CA PRO A 143 4.11 2.63 -3.64
C PRO A 143 4.79 2.33 -4.97
N LYS A 144 5.40 1.13 -5.13
CA LYS A 144 5.93 0.73 -6.44
C LYS A 144 4.83 0.71 -7.50
N PHE A 145 3.68 0.09 -7.21
CA PHE A 145 2.55 0.09 -8.14
C PHE A 145 1.97 1.49 -8.36
N ILE A 146 1.93 2.33 -7.32
CA ILE A 146 1.47 3.72 -7.47
C ILE A 146 2.42 4.49 -8.39
N LYS A 147 3.74 4.34 -8.22
CA LYS A 147 4.75 4.95 -9.08
C LYS A 147 4.58 4.52 -10.54
N ASP A 148 4.50 3.21 -10.78
CA ASP A 148 4.34 2.66 -12.13
C ASP A 148 3.04 3.13 -12.79
N ILE A 149 1.94 3.19 -12.05
CA ILE A 149 0.67 3.70 -12.55
C ILE A 149 0.78 5.18 -12.92
N ASN A 150 1.45 5.99 -12.10
CA ASN A 150 1.66 7.40 -12.39
C ASN A 150 2.54 7.61 -13.64
N GLU A 151 3.55 6.78 -13.82
CA GLU A 151 4.44 6.83 -14.99
C GLU A 151 3.74 6.39 -16.28
N LEU A 152 2.91 5.34 -16.21
CA LEU A 152 2.27 4.74 -17.38
C LEU A 152 0.96 5.43 -17.80
N TYR A 153 0.20 5.94 -16.85
CA TYR A 153 -1.17 6.43 -17.08
C TYR A 153 -1.40 7.88 -16.64
N GLY A 154 -0.38 8.54 -16.09
CA GLY A 154 -0.49 9.87 -15.52
C GLY A 154 -0.78 9.86 -14.03
N GLU A 155 -0.65 11.04 -13.41
CA GLU A 155 -0.79 11.19 -11.95
C GLU A 155 -2.20 10.79 -11.48
N TYR A 156 -2.23 9.85 -10.56
CA TYR A 156 -3.46 9.35 -9.96
C TYR A 156 -3.25 9.05 -8.46
N GLN A 157 -4.24 9.43 -7.65
CA GLN A 157 -4.26 9.10 -6.23
C GLN A 157 -5.62 8.51 -5.86
N ALA A 158 -5.64 7.23 -5.49
CA ALA A 158 -6.85 6.57 -5.01
C ALA A 158 -7.38 7.27 -3.75
N GLY A 159 -8.67 7.61 -3.76
CA GLY A 159 -9.36 8.28 -2.65
C GLY A 159 -9.10 9.79 -2.55
N ALA A 160 -8.44 10.40 -3.52
CA ALA A 160 -8.26 11.85 -3.55
C ALA A 160 -9.54 12.61 -3.93
N ASP A 161 -10.42 11.98 -4.70
CA ASP A 161 -11.75 12.51 -5.03
C ASP A 161 -12.78 11.37 -5.12
N SER A 162 -14.07 11.74 -5.18
CA SER A 162 -15.19 10.79 -5.21
C SER A 162 -15.62 10.39 -6.63
N THR A 163 -15.08 11.00 -7.66
CA THR A 163 -15.55 10.89 -9.04
C THR A 163 -14.57 10.22 -9.98
N SER A 164 -13.26 10.33 -9.73
CA SER A 164 -12.24 9.73 -10.58
C SER A 164 -12.24 8.19 -10.48
N ARG A 165 -12.12 7.55 -11.64
CA ARG A 165 -11.92 6.11 -11.74
C ARG A 165 -10.43 5.81 -11.82
N GLY A 166 -9.99 4.76 -11.12
CA GLY A 166 -8.61 4.32 -11.20
C GLY A 166 -8.24 3.89 -12.63
N PRO A 167 -7.03 4.19 -13.12
CA PRO A 167 -6.61 3.87 -14.48
C PRO A 167 -6.79 2.40 -14.85
N LEU A 168 -6.52 1.49 -13.91
CA LEU A 168 -6.67 0.04 -14.12
C LEU A 168 -8.14 -0.43 -14.19
N THR A 169 -9.10 0.44 -13.94
CA THR A 169 -10.54 0.15 -14.05
C THR A 169 -11.22 0.98 -15.13
N ASN A 170 -10.46 1.78 -15.85
CA ASN A 170 -10.95 2.68 -16.89
C ASN A 170 -10.74 2.09 -18.29
N PHE A 171 -11.20 0.87 -18.49
CA PHE A 171 -11.17 0.18 -19.80
C PHE A 171 -12.51 0.32 -20.51
N THR A 172 -12.49 0.21 -21.83
CA THR A 172 -13.67 0.08 -22.70
C THR A 172 -13.59 -1.25 -23.44
N PHE A 173 -14.72 -1.75 -23.95
CA PHE A 173 -14.74 -2.98 -24.78
C PHE A 173 -14.07 -2.80 -26.14
N GLU A 174 -13.75 -1.56 -26.50
CA GLU A 174 -13.08 -1.21 -27.76
C GLU A 174 -11.56 -1.09 -27.58
N ASP A 175 -11.06 -1.19 -26.36
CA ASP A 175 -9.63 -1.17 -26.09
C ASP A 175 -8.97 -2.37 -26.77
N ALA A 176 -7.91 -2.11 -27.54
CA ALA A 176 -7.15 -3.19 -28.18
C ALA A 176 -6.49 -4.06 -27.10
N GLU A 177 -6.65 -5.37 -27.26
CA GLU A 177 -5.86 -6.30 -26.44
C GLU A 177 -4.38 -6.17 -26.78
N PRO A 178 -3.46 -6.22 -25.80
CA PRO A 178 -2.02 -6.08 -26.03
C PRO A 178 -1.43 -7.26 -26.80
#